data_f06c5c89ff1a6c7b74e107c02aea83c3
#
_entry.id   f06c5c89ff1a6c7b74e107c02aea83c3
#
_cell.length_a   1.000
_cell.length_b   1.000
_cell.length_c   1.000
_cell.angle_alpha   90.00
_cell.angle_beta   90.00
_cell.angle_gamma   90.00
#
_symmetry.space_group_name_H-M   'P 1'
#
loop_
_entity.id
_entity.type
_entity.pdbx_description
1 polymer ?
#
loop_
_entity_poly.entity_id
_entity_poly.type
_entity_poly.pdbx_seq_one_letter_code
_entity_poly.pdbx_strand_id
1 'polypeptide(L)'
;VDAPRPPSRQDAVPDPSKPTVQQQREARRAEKVAGLQKQLATQRRNRRIGIGAAIVAGVAVLSLAVGFIVVGSTPKPNPDDIDIAGLTEFPGLTSVHVGPEPVDYEAAYDMNPPAGGDHYATWLNCGVYEQPQPNENAVHALEHGAVWVTYDPEALDDAEIASLRDAVPSTYSVLSPFPGLPAPVVISAWGAQVQLEGVDDPRMQSFISKYWKSASAPEPGAPCTGGLDGAGRIA
;
A
#
# COMPACT_ATOMS: atom_id res chain seq x y z
N VAL A 1 -10.27 68.01 -91.89
CA VAL A 1 -9.25 67.11 -91.23
C VAL A 1 -10.02 66.15 -90.33
N ASP A 2 -10.22 64.98 -90.91
CA ASP A 2 -10.94 63.87 -90.25
C ASP A 2 -10.08 63.21 -89.20
N ALA A 3 -10.59 63.05 -88.00
CA ALA A 3 -9.95 62.28 -86.93
C ALA A 3 -10.30 60.77 -87.03
N PRO A 4 -9.37 59.88 -86.92
CA PRO A 4 -9.62 58.46 -87.09
C PRO A 4 -10.46 57.87 -85.91
N ARG A 5 -11.44 57.07 -86.26
CA ARG A 5 -12.34 56.31 -85.36
C ARG A 5 -11.55 55.21 -84.64
N PRO A 6 -11.75 55.02 -83.35
CA PRO A 6 -11.07 53.94 -82.67
C PRO A 6 -11.57 52.55 -83.09
N PRO A 7 -10.73 51.52 -83.09
CA PRO A 7 -11.10 50.17 -83.55
C PRO A 7 -12.15 49.52 -82.62
N SER A 8 -13.14 48.90 -83.32
CA SER A 8 -14.21 48.10 -82.74
C SER A 8 -13.63 46.97 -81.89
N ARG A 9 -14.19 46.75 -80.70
CA ARG A 9 -13.88 45.53 -79.88
C ARG A 9 -14.17 44.31 -80.74
N GLN A 10 -13.13 43.66 -81.22
CA GLN A 10 -13.23 42.31 -81.77
C GLN A 10 -13.70 41.37 -80.68
N ASP A 11 -14.81 40.66 -80.93
CA ASP A 11 -15.35 39.61 -80.09
C ASP A 11 -14.28 38.55 -79.96
N ALA A 12 -13.71 38.48 -78.73
CA ALA A 12 -12.73 37.47 -78.40
C ALA A 12 -13.42 36.10 -78.40
N VAL A 13 -13.07 35.27 -79.37
CA VAL A 13 -13.50 33.85 -79.40
C VAL A 13 -13.14 33.20 -78.10
N PRO A 14 -14.05 32.53 -77.37
CA PRO A 14 -13.76 31.89 -76.11
C PRO A 14 -12.73 30.79 -76.36
N ASP A 15 -11.65 30.82 -75.55
CA ASP A 15 -10.61 29.79 -75.55
C ASP A 15 -11.23 28.47 -75.03
N PRO A 16 -11.31 27.39 -75.82
CA PRO A 16 -11.97 26.13 -75.48
C PRO A 16 -11.23 25.38 -74.35
N SER A 17 -10.01 25.78 -74.00
CA SER A 17 -9.24 25.17 -72.90
C SER A 17 -9.54 25.73 -71.49
N LYS A 18 -10.27 26.84 -71.41
CA LYS A 18 -10.62 27.50 -70.17
C LYS A 18 -12.03 27.12 -69.71
N PRO A 19 -12.19 26.65 -68.49
CA PRO A 19 -13.51 26.29 -67.99
C PRO A 19 -14.44 27.49 -67.95
N THR A 20 -15.68 27.27 -68.34
CA THR A 20 -16.71 28.31 -68.35
C THR A 20 -17.02 28.76 -66.91
N VAL A 21 -17.56 29.98 -66.79
CA VAL A 21 -17.97 30.54 -65.49
C VAL A 21 -18.93 29.59 -64.74
N GLN A 22 -19.78 28.90 -65.51
CA GLN A 22 -20.71 27.92 -64.94
C GLN A 22 -19.99 26.67 -64.41
N GLN A 23 -19.05 26.11 -65.16
CA GLN A 23 -18.20 24.98 -64.71
C GLN A 23 -17.38 25.35 -63.51
N GLN A 24 -16.82 26.55 -63.40
CA GLN A 24 -16.10 27.03 -62.24
C GLN A 24 -17.00 27.16 -61.00
N ARG A 25 -18.26 27.63 -61.19
CA ARG A 25 -19.23 27.71 -60.08
C ARG A 25 -19.63 26.32 -59.59
N GLU A 26 -19.84 25.39 -60.49
CA GLU A 26 -20.19 24.00 -60.17
C GLU A 26 -19.01 23.29 -59.41
N ALA A 27 -17.78 23.45 -59.90
CA ALA A 27 -16.59 22.93 -59.24
C ALA A 27 -16.42 23.46 -57.80
N ARG A 28 -16.59 24.77 -57.59
CA ARG A 28 -16.55 25.40 -56.28
C ARG A 28 -17.67 24.91 -55.35
N ARG A 29 -18.87 24.64 -55.87
CA ARG A 29 -19.98 24.06 -55.11
C ARG A 29 -19.68 22.62 -54.72
N ALA A 30 -19.17 21.80 -55.63
CA ALA A 30 -18.78 20.42 -55.38
C ALA A 30 -17.68 20.33 -54.32
N GLU A 31 -16.68 21.22 -54.42
CA GLU A 31 -15.60 21.29 -53.42
C GLU A 31 -16.09 21.64 -52.00
N LYS A 32 -17.00 22.63 -51.90
CA LYS A 32 -17.63 22.98 -50.62
C LYS A 32 -18.47 21.84 -50.05
N VAL A 33 -19.25 21.15 -50.88
CA VAL A 33 -20.05 19.99 -50.43
C VAL A 33 -19.14 18.84 -49.96
N ALA A 34 -18.08 18.54 -50.71
CA ALA A 34 -17.10 17.54 -50.34
C ALA A 34 -16.39 17.90 -49.02
N GLY A 35 -16.04 19.18 -48.81
CA GLY A 35 -15.47 19.67 -47.57
C GLY A 35 -16.41 19.50 -46.37
N LEU A 36 -17.69 19.87 -46.54
CA LEU A 36 -18.72 19.68 -45.50
C LEU A 36 -18.94 18.20 -45.17
N GLN A 37 -18.98 17.34 -46.16
CA GLN A 37 -19.12 15.88 -45.95
C GLN A 37 -17.94 15.32 -45.18
N LYS A 38 -16.71 15.72 -45.49
CA LYS A 38 -15.52 15.32 -44.72
C LYS A 38 -15.58 15.79 -43.26
N GLN A 39 -15.99 17.03 -43.02
CA GLN A 39 -16.15 17.57 -41.67
C GLN A 39 -17.18 16.79 -40.85
N LEU A 40 -18.36 16.51 -41.44
CA LEU A 40 -19.42 15.75 -40.79
C LEU A 40 -18.98 14.30 -40.49
N ALA A 41 -18.23 13.65 -41.40
CA ALA A 41 -17.70 12.31 -41.20
C ALA A 41 -16.68 12.29 -40.02
N THR A 42 -15.80 13.30 -39.99
CA THR A 42 -14.82 13.44 -38.88
C THR A 42 -15.51 13.72 -37.55
N GLN A 43 -16.52 14.61 -37.53
CA GLN A 43 -17.30 14.85 -36.29
C GLN A 43 -18.03 13.60 -35.80
N ARG A 44 -18.65 12.82 -36.69
CA ARG A 44 -19.30 11.56 -36.33
C ARG A 44 -18.30 10.54 -35.78
N ARG A 45 -17.11 10.43 -36.37
CA ARG A 45 -16.04 9.56 -35.90
C ARG A 45 -15.55 9.98 -34.51
N ASN A 46 -15.24 11.25 -34.32
CA ASN A 46 -14.76 11.79 -33.06
C ASN A 46 -15.80 11.63 -31.93
N ARG A 47 -17.09 11.86 -32.25
CA ARG A 47 -18.18 11.61 -31.28
C ARG A 47 -18.28 10.14 -30.87
N ARG A 48 -18.14 9.20 -31.83
CA ARG A 48 -18.14 7.75 -31.51
C ARG A 48 -16.94 7.36 -30.63
N ILE A 49 -15.75 7.89 -30.94
CA ILE A 49 -14.54 7.67 -30.14
C ILE A 49 -14.73 8.25 -28.73
N GLY A 50 -15.26 9.48 -28.61
CA GLY A 50 -15.51 10.11 -27.32
C GLY A 50 -16.53 9.33 -26.46
N ILE A 51 -17.61 8.83 -27.08
CA ILE A 51 -18.58 7.99 -26.36
C ILE A 51 -17.92 6.68 -25.90
N GLY A 52 -17.15 6.02 -26.79
CA GLY A 52 -16.43 4.79 -26.43
C GLY A 52 -15.45 5.00 -25.27
N ALA A 53 -14.67 6.07 -25.31
CA ALA A 53 -13.74 6.43 -24.22
C ALA A 53 -14.47 6.73 -22.91
N ALA A 54 -15.60 7.42 -22.95
CA ALA A 54 -16.41 7.71 -21.77
C ALA A 54 -17.00 6.43 -21.13
N ILE A 55 -17.44 5.47 -21.96
CA ILE A 55 -17.95 4.18 -21.47
C ILE A 55 -16.83 3.39 -20.79
N VAL A 56 -15.64 3.30 -21.39
CA VAL A 56 -14.50 2.59 -20.81
C VAL A 56 -14.08 3.23 -19.48
N ALA A 57 -14.01 4.57 -19.42
CA ALA A 57 -13.71 5.27 -18.18
C ALA A 57 -14.78 5.01 -17.09
N GLY A 58 -16.06 5.03 -17.46
CA GLY A 58 -17.17 4.75 -16.54
C GLY A 58 -17.12 3.33 -15.98
N VAL A 59 -16.83 2.33 -16.83
CA VAL A 59 -16.67 0.94 -16.40
C VAL A 59 -15.47 0.78 -15.46
N ALA A 60 -14.33 1.42 -15.75
CA ALA A 60 -13.16 1.37 -14.90
C ALA A 60 -13.44 1.96 -13.50
N VAL A 61 -14.10 3.12 -13.43
CA VAL A 61 -14.48 3.75 -12.15
C VAL A 61 -15.47 2.87 -11.38
N LEU A 62 -16.45 2.27 -12.07
CA LEU A 62 -17.43 1.39 -11.44
C LEU A 62 -16.77 0.12 -10.89
N SER A 63 -15.81 -0.46 -11.63
CA SER A 63 -15.07 -1.65 -11.20
C SER A 63 -14.21 -1.35 -9.97
N LEU A 64 -13.55 -0.20 -9.93
CA LEU A 64 -12.79 0.26 -8.76
C LEU A 64 -13.70 0.48 -7.55
N ALA A 65 -14.87 1.11 -7.73
CA ALA A 65 -15.82 1.34 -6.64
C ALA A 65 -16.37 0.03 -6.10
N VAL A 66 -16.75 -0.93 -6.97
CA VAL A 66 -17.21 -2.26 -6.56
C VAL A 66 -16.10 -3.02 -5.85
N GLY A 67 -14.87 -2.99 -6.37
CA GLY A 67 -13.70 -3.59 -5.72
C GLY A 67 -13.47 -3.03 -4.31
N PHE A 68 -13.56 -1.71 -4.14
CA PHE A 68 -13.41 -1.06 -2.86
C PHE A 68 -14.53 -1.43 -1.86
N ILE A 69 -15.78 -1.53 -2.34
CA ILE A 69 -16.91 -1.95 -1.50
C ILE A 69 -16.76 -3.42 -1.09
N VAL A 70 -16.38 -4.31 -1.99
CA VAL A 70 -16.22 -5.75 -1.70
C VAL A 70 -15.10 -5.97 -0.68
N VAL A 71 -13.94 -5.34 -0.86
CA VAL A 71 -12.82 -5.44 0.09
C VAL A 71 -13.16 -4.82 1.44
N GLY A 72 -13.88 -3.68 1.46
CA GLY A 72 -14.31 -3.03 2.71
C GLY A 72 -15.47 -3.72 3.43
N SER A 73 -16.21 -4.63 2.77
CA SER A 73 -17.37 -5.33 3.32
C SER A 73 -17.06 -6.75 3.81
N THR A 74 -15.83 -7.26 3.59
CA THR A 74 -15.46 -8.55 4.16
C THR A 74 -15.38 -8.39 5.69
N PRO A 75 -16.18 -9.11 6.47
CA PRO A 75 -16.06 -9.09 7.92
C PRO A 75 -14.63 -9.49 8.30
N LYS A 76 -13.97 -8.69 9.13
CA LYS A 76 -12.71 -9.15 9.72
C LYS A 76 -13.00 -10.41 10.52
N PRO A 77 -12.18 -11.47 10.40
CA PRO A 77 -12.34 -12.65 11.23
C PRO A 77 -12.27 -12.22 12.70
N ASN A 78 -13.10 -12.85 13.54
CA ASN A 78 -12.99 -12.66 14.97
C ASN A 78 -11.58 -13.14 15.40
N PRO A 79 -10.78 -12.34 16.10
CA PRO A 79 -9.46 -12.75 16.57
C PRO A 79 -9.45 -14.10 17.30
N ASP A 80 -10.49 -14.41 18.06
CA ASP A 80 -10.62 -15.67 18.79
C ASP A 80 -10.75 -16.91 17.90
N ASP A 81 -11.26 -16.72 16.65
CA ASP A 81 -11.43 -17.79 15.69
C ASP A 81 -10.17 -18.05 14.83
N ILE A 82 -9.11 -17.26 15.01
CA ILE A 82 -7.84 -17.42 14.28
C ILE A 82 -7.02 -18.53 14.94
N ASP A 83 -6.88 -19.65 14.22
CA ASP A 83 -5.96 -20.73 14.59
C ASP A 83 -4.57 -20.49 13.96
N ILE A 84 -3.50 -20.65 14.76
CA ILE A 84 -2.12 -20.41 14.33
C ILE A 84 -1.31 -21.67 14.63
N ALA A 85 -0.88 -22.34 13.60
CA ALA A 85 -0.07 -23.56 13.77
C ALA A 85 1.27 -23.23 14.46
N GLY A 86 1.62 -24.00 15.49
CA GLY A 86 2.84 -23.79 16.25
C GLY A 86 2.80 -22.60 17.23
N LEU A 87 1.59 -22.06 17.50
CA LEU A 87 1.42 -21.06 18.56
C LEU A 87 1.79 -21.67 19.92
N THR A 88 2.64 -20.97 20.65
CA THR A 88 2.93 -21.26 22.06
C THR A 88 2.23 -20.22 22.92
N GLU A 89 1.46 -20.67 23.90
CA GLU A 89 0.80 -19.79 24.86
C GLU A 89 1.40 -19.97 26.24
N PHE A 90 1.56 -18.86 26.95
CA PHE A 90 2.13 -18.79 28.31
C PHE A 90 1.06 -18.24 29.26
N PRO A 91 0.22 -19.10 29.82
CA PRO A 91 -0.87 -18.66 30.69
C PRO A 91 -0.37 -18.24 32.06
N GLY A 92 -1.06 -17.30 32.70
CA GLY A 92 -0.84 -16.93 34.09
C GLY A 92 0.44 -16.16 34.38
N LEU A 93 0.97 -15.45 33.37
CA LEU A 93 2.14 -14.58 33.56
C LEU A 93 1.83 -13.46 34.54
N THR A 94 2.81 -13.15 35.38
CA THR A 94 2.80 -11.95 36.23
C THR A 94 3.09 -10.70 35.38
N SER A 95 2.58 -9.54 35.81
CA SER A 95 2.92 -8.22 35.23
C SER A 95 3.52 -7.31 36.31
N VAL A 96 4.52 -7.83 37.06
CA VAL A 96 5.15 -7.06 38.12
C VAL A 96 6.26 -6.19 37.57
N HIS A 97 6.22 -4.91 37.89
CA HIS A 97 7.32 -4.00 37.58
C HIS A 97 8.49 -4.27 38.53
N VAL A 98 9.61 -4.69 37.97
CA VAL A 98 10.84 -5.02 38.68
C VAL A 98 11.99 -4.11 38.26
N GLY A 99 13.14 -4.27 38.78
CA GLY A 99 14.38 -3.61 38.38
C GLY A 99 15.17 -3.06 39.57
N PRO A 100 16.44 -2.66 39.35
CA PRO A 100 17.11 -2.55 38.05
C PRO A 100 17.75 -3.87 37.54
N GLU A 101 17.63 -4.98 38.27
CA GLU A 101 18.26 -6.25 37.91
C GLU A 101 17.51 -6.87 36.70
N PRO A 102 18.23 -7.35 35.66
CA PRO A 102 17.63 -8.03 34.54
C PRO A 102 16.85 -9.28 34.94
N VAL A 103 15.79 -9.59 34.21
CA VAL A 103 15.00 -10.81 34.37
C VAL A 103 15.61 -11.92 33.53
N ASP A 104 15.90 -13.06 34.11
CA ASP A 104 16.27 -14.27 33.38
C ASP A 104 15.00 -14.97 32.91
N TYR A 105 14.52 -14.55 31.71
CA TYR A 105 13.27 -15.08 31.17
C TYR A 105 13.33 -16.55 30.79
N GLU A 106 14.50 -17.06 30.42
CA GLU A 106 14.67 -18.49 30.13
C GLU A 106 14.52 -19.32 31.38
N ALA A 107 15.20 -18.94 32.50
CA ALA A 107 15.09 -19.65 33.75
C ALA A 107 13.74 -19.47 34.44
N ALA A 108 13.13 -18.27 34.36
CA ALA A 108 11.90 -17.97 35.09
C ALA A 108 10.62 -18.41 34.34
N TYR A 109 10.63 -18.37 33.00
CA TYR A 109 9.43 -18.51 32.19
C TYR A 109 9.60 -19.47 31.00
N ASP A 110 10.78 -20.03 30.75
CA ASP A 110 11.12 -20.85 29.57
C ASP A 110 10.87 -20.11 28.26
N MET A 111 11.29 -18.82 28.20
CA MET A 111 11.05 -17.93 27.05
C MET A 111 12.35 -17.35 26.50
N ASN A 112 12.55 -17.47 25.17
CA ASN A 112 13.62 -16.80 24.43
C ASN A 112 13.20 -16.57 22.98
N PRO A 113 12.83 -15.30 22.56
CA PRO A 113 12.71 -14.08 23.37
C PRO A 113 11.52 -14.12 24.33
N PRO A 114 11.43 -13.15 25.28
CA PRO A 114 10.31 -13.12 26.20
C PRO A 114 9.00 -12.70 25.52
N ALA A 115 7.90 -13.26 26.03
CA ALA A 115 6.53 -12.95 25.58
C ALA A 115 5.64 -12.44 26.73
N GLY A 116 6.23 -11.91 27.80
CA GLY A 116 5.53 -11.41 28.98
C GLY A 116 6.28 -11.76 30.26
N GLY A 117 5.67 -11.55 31.42
CA GLY A 117 6.26 -11.76 32.72
C GLY A 117 6.73 -10.47 33.41
N ASP A 118 7.54 -10.62 34.47
CA ASP A 118 8.10 -9.48 35.20
C ASP A 118 8.96 -8.61 34.29
N HIS A 119 8.85 -7.28 34.41
CA HIS A 119 9.49 -6.36 33.50
C HIS A 119 9.75 -4.97 34.12
N TYR A 120 10.45 -4.08 33.43
CA TYR A 120 10.70 -2.72 33.94
C TYR A 120 9.48 -1.82 33.80
N ALA A 121 9.36 -0.86 34.75
CA ALA A 121 8.26 0.11 34.74
C ALA A 121 8.26 1.10 33.54
N THR A 122 9.35 1.14 32.78
CA THR A 122 9.43 1.98 31.57
C THR A 122 9.33 1.09 30.33
N TRP A 123 8.34 1.34 29.47
CA TRP A 123 8.20 0.60 28.22
C TRP A 123 9.19 1.03 27.15
N LEU A 124 9.51 0.14 26.23
CA LEU A 124 10.19 0.49 24.99
C LEU A 124 9.20 1.19 24.06
N ASN A 125 9.58 2.32 23.49
CA ASN A 125 8.78 2.97 22.46
C ASN A 125 8.57 2.01 21.28
N CYS A 126 7.35 1.90 20.80
CA CYS A 126 7.07 1.15 19.59
C CYS A 126 7.81 1.76 18.39
N GLY A 127 8.34 0.92 17.51
CA GLY A 127 9.14 1.34 16.39
C GLY A 127 10.04 0.25 15.82
N VAL A 128 10.87 0.65 14.86
CA VAL A 128 11.86 -0.21 14.22
C VAL A 128 13.24 0.13 14.74
N TYR A 129 14.00 -0.89 15.10
CA TYR A 129 15.33 -0.79 15.71
C TYR A 129 16.33 -1.62 14.90
N GLU A 130 17.55 -1.09 14.73
CA GLU A 130 18.67 -1.78 14.08
C GLU A 130 19.63 -2.45 15.08
N GLN A 131 19.32 -2.32 16.37
CA GLN A 131 20.11 -2.93 17.45
C GLN A 131 19.21 -3.76 18.37
N PRO A 132 19.73 -4.79 19.05
CA PRO A 132 19.01 -5.52 20.09
C PRO A 132 18.48 -4.58 21.16
N GLN A 133 17.30 -4.88 21.68
CA GLN A 133 16.61 -4.05 22.66
C GLN A 133 16.59 -4.71 24.03
N PRO A 134 16.52 -3.93 25.14
CA PRO A 134 16.33 -4.50 26.46
C PRO A 134 15.01 -5.27 26.55
N ASN A 135 15.10 -6.51 26.99
CA ASN A 135 13.96 -7.44 27.08
C ASN A 135 12.83 -6.87 27.94
N GLU A 136 13.18 -6.37 29.12
CA GLU A 136 12.23 -5.90 30.12
C GLU A 136 11.42 -4.71 29.65
N ASN A 137 12.05 -3.80 28.88
CA ASN A 137 11.36 -2.66 28.28
C ASN A 137 10.47 -3.08 27.09
N ALA A 138 10.91 -4.08 26.31
CA ALA A 138 10.11 -4.62 25.20
C ALA A 138 8.90 -5.39 25.74
N VAL A 139 9.05 -6.17 26.80
CA VAL A 139 7.96 -6.89 27.50
C VAL A 139 6.89 -5.91 27.99
N HIS A 140 7.27 -4.76 28.54
CA HIS A 140 6.30 -3.73 28.93
C HIS A 140 5.50 -3.20 27.71
N ALA A 141 6.13 -3.06 26.55
CA ALA A 141 5.39 -2.70 25.34
C ALA A 141 4.37 -3.78 24.92
N LEU A 142 4.67 -5.08 25.17
CA LEU A 142 3.71 -6.18 24.97
C LEU A 142 2.53 -6.06 25.93
N GLU A 143 2.76 -5.67 27.18
CA GLU A 143 1.71 -5.41 28.17
C GLU A 143 0.69 -4.37 27.68
N HIS A 144 1.15 -3.35 26.95
CA HIS A 144 0.30 -2.33 26.35
C HIS A 144 -0.45 -2.80 25.08
N GLY A 145 -0.20 -4.05 24.64
CA GLY A 145 -0.84 -4.64 23.45
C GLY A 145 -0.03 -4.51 22.18
N ALA A 146 1.26 -4.22 22.26
CA ALA A 146 2.15 -4.30 21.12
C ALA A 146 2.44 -5.75 20.71
N VAL A 147 2.86 -5.94 19.47
CA VAL A 147 3.54 -7.16 19.01
C VAL A 147 5.02 -6.87 18.85
N TRP A 148 5.87 -7.82 19.21
CA TRP A 148 7.31 -7.72 19.04
C TRP A 148 7.78 -8.74 18.02
N VAL A 149 8.23 -8.26 16.86
CA VAL A 149 8.87 -9.08 15.84
C VAL A 149 10.37 -9.02 16.05
N THR A 150 10.96 -10.14 16.36
CA THR A 150 12.40 -10.32 16.51
C THR A 150 12.93 -11.14 15.35
N TYR A 151 14.14 -10.82 14.89
CA TYR A 151 14.81 -11.57 13.82
C TYR A 151 16.26 -11.87 14.17
N ASP A 152 16.75 -13.00 13.71
CA ASP A 152 18.17 -13.33 13.82
C ASP A 152 18.94 -12.62 12.69
N PRO A 153 19.85 -11.67 13.03
CA PRO A 153 20.60 -10.94 12.02
C PRO A 153 21.63 -11.82 11.25
N GLU A 154 21.91 -13.04 11.72
CA GLU A 154 22.76 -13.99 10.99
C GLU A 154 21.94 -14.87 10.01
N ALA A 155 20.61 -14.93 10.19
CA ALA A 155 19.73 -15.74 9.36
C ALA A 155 19.07 -14.97 8.22
N LEU A 156 18.95 -13.64 8.29
CA LEU A 156 18.27 -12.80 7.32
C LEU A 156 19.22 -11.85 6.60
N ASP A 157 18.97 -11.63 5.31
CA ASP A 157 19.64 -10.58 4.55
C ASP A 157 18.92 -9.20 4.65
N ASP A 158 19.55 -8.15 4.11
CA ASP A 158 19.01 -6.78 4.16
C ASP A 158 17.66 -6.64 3.46
N ALA A 159 17.39 -7.40 2.39
CA ALA A 159 16.13 -7.37 1.66
C ALA A 159 15.00 -8.04 2.46
N GLU A 160 15.30 -9.13 3.15
CA GLU A 160 14.38 -9.82 4.04
C GLU A 160 14.05 -8.95 5.26
N ILE A 161 15.04 -8.28 5.86
CA ILE A 161 14.82 -7.32 6.95
C ILE A 161 13.96 -6.14 6.48
N ALA A 162 14.17 -5.64 5.27
CA ALA A 162 13.30 -4.59 4.69
C ALA A 162 11.86 -5.09 4.52
N SER A 163 11.67 -6.34 4.09
CA SER A 163 10.34 -6.95 3.97
C SER A 163 9.63 -7.05 5.33
N LEU A 164 10.35 -7.39 6.42
CA LEU A 164 9.80 -7.37 7.77
C LEU A 164 9.35 -5.97 8.19
N ARG A 165 10.14 -4.93 7.87
CA ARG A 165 9.76 -3.52 8.17
C ARG A 165 8.44 -3.13 7.50
N ASP A 166 8.23 -3.57 6.28
CA ASP A 166 6.99 -3.30 5.53
C ASP A 166 5.79 -4.13 6.02
N ALA A 167 6.05 -5.30 6.61
CA ALA A 167 5.02 -6.22 7.06
C ALA A 167 4.45 -5.90 8.45
N VAL A 168 5.23 -5.22 9.33
CA VAL A 168 4.79 -4.90 10.70
C VAL A 168 3.86 -3.68 10.71
N PRO A 169 2.88 -3.63 11.64
CA PRO A 169 2.04 -2.44 11.82
C PRO A 169 2.88 -1.21 12.18
N SER A 170 2.48 -0.02 11.70
CA SER A 170 3.16 1.25 11.99
C SER A 170 3.02 1.73 13.45
N THR A 171 2.16 1.10 14.23
CA THR A 171 1.89 1.44 15.63
C THR A 171 1.71 0.15 16.44
N TYR A 172 2.01 0.20 17.73
CA TYR A 172 1.90 -0.98 18.61
C TYR A 172 2.64 -2.19 18.03
N SER A 173 3.82 -1.94 17.51
CA SER A 173 4.76 -2.97 17.09
C SER A 173 6.19 -2.55 17.44
N VAL A 174 7.00 -3.51 17.78
CA VAL A 174 8.44 -3.40 17.90
C VAL A 174 9.05 -4.36 16.90
N LEU A 175 10.01 -3.89 16.11
CA LEU A 175 10.85 -4.74 15.26
C LEU A 175 12.31 -4.55 15.66
N SER A 176 13.01 -5.60 16.03
CA SER A 176 14.42 -5.50 16.38
C SER A 176 15.19 -6.79 16.07
N PRO A 177 16.51 -6.72 15.83
CA PRO A 177 17.35 -7.90 15.86
C PRO A 177 17.36 -8.54 17.26
N PHE A 178 17.51 -9.86 17.27
CA PHE A 178 17.67 -10.65 18.49
C PHE A 178 18.62 -11.83 18.18
N PRO A 179 19.92 -11.69 18.46
CA PRO A 179 20.89 -12.74 18.18
C PRO A 179 20.60 -14.03 18.97
N GLY A 180 20.75 -15.17 18.32
CA GLY A 180 20.59 -16.48 18.94
C GLY A 180 19.13 -16.91 19.09
N LEU A 181 18.24 -16.42 18.24
CA LEU A 181 16.85 -16.89 18.16
C LEU A 181 16.77 -18.38 17.81
N PRO A 182 15.73 -19.09 18.28
CA PRO A 182 15.49 -20.49 17.91
C PRO A 182 14.98 -20.66 16.46
N ALA A 183 14.63 -19.56 15.77
CA ALA A 183 14.14 -19.53 14.39
C ALA A 183 14.56 -18.22 13.72
N PRO A 184 14.53 -18.11 12.37
CA PRO A 184 14.91 -16.88 11.67
C PRO A 184 14.11 -15.64 12.13
N VAL A 185 12.83 -15.83 12.45
CA VAL A 185 11.93 -14.79 12.96
C VAL A 185 11.08 -15.37 14.08
N VAL A 186 10.87 -14.59 15.13
CA VAL A 186 9.92 -14.91 16.19
C VAL A 186 9.01 -13.71 16.40
N ILE A 187 7.71 -13.94 16.49
CA ILE A 187 6.75 -12.89 16.84
C ILE A 187 6.09 -13.19 18.18
N SER A 188 6.11 -12.21 19.08
CA SER A 188 5.61 -12.29 20.43
C SER A 188 4.53 -11.24 20.67
N ALA A 189 3.56 -11.58 21.49
CA ALA A 189 2.62 -10.70 22.16
C ALA A 189 2.53 -11.13 23.63
N TRP A 190 1.84 -10.37 24.46
CA TRP A 190 1.69 -10.79 25.85
C TRP A 190 1.05 -12.18 25.98
N GLY A 191 1.80 -13.11 26.54
CA GLY A 191 1.38 -14.48 26.78
C GLY A 191 1.29 -15.38 25.54
N ALA A 192 1.80 -14.93 24.37
CA ALA A 192 1.74 -15.70 23.14
C ALA A 192 2.95 -15.48 22.23
N GLN A 193 3.39 -16.55 21.55
CA GLN A 193 4.55 -16.51 20.67
C GLN A 193 4.43 -17.54 19.55
N VAL A 194 4.99 -17.24 18.38
CA VAL A 194 5.19 -18.21 17.31
C VAL A 194 6.54 -18.03 16.65
N GLN A 195 7.22 -19.13 16.40
CA GLN A 195 8.45 -19.21 15.63
C GLN A 195 8.08 -19.34 14.14
N LEU A 196 8.67 -18.49 13.31
CA LEU A 196 8.39 -18.41 11.88
C LEU A 196 9.57 -18.92 11.06
N GLU A 197 9.29 -19.55 9.94
CA GLU A 197 10.30 -20.13 9.06
C GLU A 197 11.05 -19.08 8.22
N GLY A 198 10.52 -17.86 8.16
CA GLY A 198 11.10 -16.73 7.44
C GLY A 198 10.13 -15.55 7.35
N VAL A 199 10.51 -14.55 6.56
CA VAL A 199 9.80 -13.27 6.45
C VAL A 199 8.45 -13.39 5.74
N ASP A 200 8.28 -14.38 4.85
CA ASP A 200 7.07 -14.63 4.07
C ASP A 200 6.11 -15.62 4.75
N ASP A 201 6.39 -16.02 6.00
CA ASP A 201 5.54 -16.97 6.72
C ASP A 201 4.14 -16.36 6.97
N PRO A 202 3.05 -16.96 6.42
CA PRO A 202 1.71 -16.39 6.52
C PRO A 202 1.18 -16.35 7.95
N ARG A 203 1.77 -17.11 8.89
CA ARG A 203 1.40 -17.12 10.31
C ARG A 203 1.68 -15.77 10.98
N MET A 204 2.64 -14.96 10.45
CA MET A 204 2.91 -13.62 10.96
C MET A 204 1.67 -12.73 10.88
N GLN A 205 1.00 -12.69 9.71
CA GLN A 205 -0.20 -11.88 9.52
C GLN A 205 -1.38 -12.41 10.34
N SER A 206 -1.48 -13.73 10.51
CA SER A 206 -2.47 -14.35 11.39
C SER A 206 -2.24 -13.95 12.84
N PHE A 207 -0.99 -13.97 13.30
CA PHE A 207 -0.59 -13.56 14.65
C PHE A 207 -0.89 -12.08 14.90
N ILE A 208 -0.48 -11.20 13.98
CA ILE A 208 -0.80 -9.75 14.03
C ILE A 208 -2.32 -9.54 14.09
N SER A 209 -3.08 -10.24 13.27
CA SER A 209 -4.56 -10.11 13.24
C SER A 209 -5.20 -10.54 14.56
N LYS A 210 -4.61 -11.49 15.30
CA LYS A 210 -5.11 -12.00 16.56
C LYS A 210 -4.68 -11.16 17.76
N TYR A 211 -3.40 -10.76 17.80
CA TYR A 211 -2.79 -10.21 19.02
C TYR A 211 -2.47 -8.71 18.99
N TRP A 212 -2.38 -8.10 17.80
CA TRP A 212 -2.10 -6.67 17.72
C TRP A 212 -3.20 -5.83 18.34
N LYS A 213 -2.86 -5.06 19.38
CA LYS A 213 -3.80 -4.29 20.21
C LYS A 213 -4.92 -5.15 20.80
N SER A 214 -4.59 -6.39 21.15
CA SER A 214 -5.56 -7.31 21.73
C SER A 214 -6.03 -6.81 23.10
N ALA A 215 -7.32 -6.98 23.36
CA ALA A 215 -7.90 -6.73 24.68
C ALA A 215 -7.45 -7.75 25.75
N SER A 216 -6.75 -8.83 25.36
CA SER A 216 -6.18 -9.81 26.28
C SER A 216 -4.86 -9.38 26.92
N ALA A 217 -4.22 -8.31 26.43
CA ALA A 217 -3.06 -7.73 27.12
C ALA A 217 -3.46 -7.15 28.47
N PRO A 218 -2.59 -7.11 29.48
CA PRO A 218 -2.92 -6.59 30.82
C PRO A 218 -3.32 -5.11 30.81
N GLU A 219 -2.64 -4.27 30.00
CA GLU A 219 -2.91 -2.83 29.87
C GLU A 219 -3.24 -2.43 28.40
N PRO A 220 -4.35 -2.94 27.83
CA PRO A 220 -4.63 -2.81 26.41
C PRO A 220 -4.88 -1.35 26.03
N GLY A 221 -4.07 -0.85 25.07
CA GLY A 221 -4.18 0.50 24.58
C GLY A 221 -3.46 1.56 25.39
N ALA A 222 -2.69 1.20 26.42
CA ALA A 222 -1.75 2.08 27.10
C ALA A 222 -0.71 2.64 26.12
N PRO A 223 -0.06 3.81 26.38
CA PRO A 223 0.82 4.48 25.42
C PRO A 223 1.94 3.58 24.88
N CYS A 224 2.16 3.59 23.57
CA CYS A 224 3.28 2.89 22.90
C CYS A 224 4.42 3.85 22.56
N THR A 225 4.36 5.08 23.06
CA THR A 225 5.35 6.17 22.87
C THR A 225 5.47 6.97 24.15
N GLY A 226 6.60 7.67 24.33
CA GLY A 226 6.85 8.46 25.55
C GLY A 226 7.58 7.67 26.65
N GLY A 227 7.99 6.44 26.36
CA GLY A 227 8.88 5.63 27.18
C GLY A 227 10.34 5.72 26.73
N LEU A 228 11.06 4.59 26.76
CA LEU A 228 12.46 4.50 26.35
C LEU A 228 12.59 4.51 24.84
N ASP A 229 13.41 5.42 24.29
CA ASP A 229 13.95 5.28 22.93
C ASP A 229 15.18 4.37 23.01
N GLY A 230 15.01 3.14 22.56
CA GLY A 230 16.08 2.16 22.53
C GLY A 230 17.18 2.48 21.50
N ALA A 231 18.29 1.79 21.60
CA ALA A 231 19.42 1.99 20.68
C ALA A 231 19.06 1.62 19.24
N GLY A 232 19.54 2.41 18.27
CA GLY A 232 19.33 2.14 16.84
C GLY A 232 17.90 2.31 16.36
N ARG A 233 17.08 3.12 17.01
CA ARG A 233 15.73 3.44 16.55
C ARG A 233 15.77 4.24 15.24
N ILE A 234 15.03 3.79 14.22
CA ILE A 234 14.96 4.42 12.89
C ILE A 234 13.53 4.81 12.48
N ALA A 235 12.51 4.30 13.09
CA ALA A 235 11.09 4.63 12.82
C ALA A 235 10.20 4.36 14.06
#